data_4e90d445addde3e3119a5c52e664df8e
#
_entry.id   4e90d445addde3e3119a5c52e664df8e
#
_cell.length_a   1.000
_cell.length_b   1.000
_cell.length_c   1.000
_cell.angle_alpha   90.00
_cell.angle_beta   90.00
_cell.angle_gamma   90.00
#
_symmetry.space_group_name_H-M   'P 1'
#
loop_
_entity.id
_entity.type
_entity.pdbx_description
1 polymer ?
#
loop_
_entity_poly.entity_id
_entity_poly.type
_entity_poly.pdbx_seq_one_letter_code
_entity_poly.pdbx_strand_id
1 'polypeptide(L)'
;FLDSGNRELEPVGENLIKVHQIDISQLNPALKESHFTIACDVSNPFFGKEGAAYVYAPQKGANSLQVIELDNGLRHYAQVIKEYTNMDISQLPGAGAAGGMGGGLLPFLNAELQSGIEVILKTLRFEEVVRQADLILTGEGKLDCQTGMGKALDGILRVGEKCQVPVIALGGAVEATEALNRMGFTACLLYTSPSPRDRTR
;
A
#
# COMPACT_ATOMS: atom_id res chain seq x y z
N PHE A 1 -1.56 -22.36 -11.93
CA PHE A 1 -2.67 -21.84 -12.74
C PHE A 1 -2.76 -22.64 -14.03
N LEU A 2 -3.96 -23.07 -14.38
CA LEU A 2 -4.18 -23.98 -15.51
C LEU A 2 -5.09 -23.30 -16.55
N ASP A 3 -4.84 -23.62 -17.84
CA ASP A 3 -5.71 -23.22 -18.93
C ASP A 3 -6.95 -24.15 -19.05
N SER A 4 -7.83 -23.89 -20.00
CA SER A 4 -9.02 -24.71 -20.26
C SER A 4 -8.71 -26.17 -20.67
N GLY A 5 -7.48 -26.47 -21.05
CA GLY A 5 -6.98 -27.81 -21.35
C GLY A 5 -6.23 -28.47 -20.20
N ASN A 6 -6.29 -27.92 -18.98
CA ASN A 6 -5.57 -28.37 -17.78
C ASN A 6 -4.04 -28.35 -17.93
N ARG A 7 -3.49 -27.45 -18.76
CA ARG A 7 -2.05 -27.26 -18.90
C ARG A 7 -1.61 -26.10 -18.03
N GLU A 8 -0.47 -26.25 -17.39
CA GLU A 8 0.12 -25.20 -16.57
C GLU A 8 0.50 -23.98 -17.43
N LEU A 9 0.13 -22.81 -16.95
CA LEU A 9 0.42 -21.53 -17.60
C LEU A 9 1.72 -20.96 -17.06
N GLU A 10 2.55 -20.45 -17.96
CA GLU A 10 3.70 -19.63 -17.56
C GLU A 10 3.21 -18.40 -16.79
N PRO A 11 3.84 -18.03 -15.64
CA PRO A 11 3.39 -16.95 -14.77
C PRO A 11 3.77 -15.57 -15.32
N VAL A 12 3.17 -15.18 -16.45
CA VAL A 12 3.32 -13.88 -17.11
C VAL A 12 1.99 -13.19 -17.29
N GLY A 13 2.00 -11.85 -17.34
CA GLY A 13 0.77 -11.04 -17.38
C GLY A 13 -0.15 -11.35 -18.56
N GLU A 14 0.40 -11.69 -19.74
CA GLU A 14 -0.38 -12.03 -20.92
C GLU A 14 -1.18 -13.33 -20.78
N ASN A 15 -0.81 -14.21 -19.85
CA ASN A 15 -1.50 -15.46 -19.60
C ASN A 15 -2.64 -15.33 -18.58
N LEU A 16 -2.81 -14.21 -17.91
CA LEU A 16 -3.90 -13.98 -16.95
C LEU A 16 -5.28 -14.19 -17.57
N ILE A 17 -5.46 -13.79 -18.83
CA ILE A 17 -6.72 -13.98 -19.57
C ILE A 17 -7.02 -15.46 -19.89
N LYS A 18 -6.01 -16.33 -19.80
CA LYS A 18 -6.13 -17.77 -20.12
C LYS A 18 -6.36 -18.62 -18.88
N VAL A 19 -6.25 -18.06 -17.68
CA VAL A 19 -6.45 -18.79 -16.43
C VAL A 19 -7.89 -19.30 -16.36
N HIS A 20 -8.06 -20.60 -16.30
CA HIS A 20 -9.34 -21.25 -16.19
C HIS A 20 -9.54 -21.93 -14.83
N GLN A 21 -8.46 -22.42 -14.24
CA GLN A 21 -8.49 -23.13 -12.97
C GLN A 21 -7.29 -22.77 -12.10
N ILE A 22 -7.55 -22.74 -10.79
CA ILE A 22 -6.53 -22.59 -9.76
C ILE A 22 -6.34 -23.93 -9.07
N ASP A 23 -5.12 -24.45 -9.09
CA ASP A 23 -4.72 -25.66 -8.37
C ASP A 23 -3.74 -25.30 -7.25
N ILE A 24 -4.14 -25.57 -6.01
CA ILE A 24 -3.32 -25.37 -4.80
C ILE A 24 -2.86 -26.67 -4.16
N SER A 25 -3.02 -27.81 -4.85
CA SER A 25 -2.70 -29.14 -4.30
C SER A 25 -1.22 -29.28 -3.91
N GLN A 26 -0.34 -28.53 -4.57
CA GLN A 26 1.10 -28.52 -4.33
C GLN A 26 1.58 -27.36 -3.45
N LEU A 27 0.67 -26.57 -2.86
CA LEU A 27 1.05 -25.49 -1.95
C LEU A 27 1.74 -26.07 -0.71
N ASN A 28 2.85 -25.42 -0.32
CA ASN A 28 3.59 -25.81 0.88
C ASN A 28 2.66 -25.70 2.12
N PRO A 29 2.49 -26.78 2.90
CA PRO A 29 1.63 -26.77 4.08
C PRO A 29 1.98 -25.67 5.10
N ALA A 30 3.23 -25.28 5.21
CA ALA A 30 3.69 -24.21 6.09
C ALA A 30 3.00 -22.85 5.82
N LEU A 31 2.48 -22.64 4.60
CA LEU A 31 1.72 -21.41 4.29
C LEU A 31 0.44 -21.27 5.12
N LYS A 32 -0.18 -22.37 5.53
CA LYS A 32 -1.38 -22.37 6.37
C LYS A 32 -1.09 -21.94 7.82
N GLU A 33 0.14 -22.16 8.27
CA GLU A 33 0.61 -21.82 9.62
C GLU A 33 1.29 -20.45 9.65
N SER A 34 1.52 -19.84 8.48
CA SER A 34 2.17 -18.54 8.34
C SER A 34 1.13 -17.43 8.26
N HIS A 35 1.44 -16.30 8.86
CA HIS A 35 0.66 -15.07 8.72
C HIS A 35 1.44 -14.07 7.87
N PHE A 36 0.78 -13.53 6.84
CA PHE A 36 1.39 -12.60 5.92
C PHE A 36 0.75 -11.22 6.06
N THR A 37 1.58 -10.21 6.23
CA THR A 37 1.17 -8.81 6.16
C THR A 37 1.79 -8.17 4.93
N ILE A 38 0.96 -7.63 4.06
CA ILE A 38 1.39 -6.94 2.84
C ILE A 38 1.36 -5.43 3.14
N ALA A 39 2.55 -4.83 3.28
CA ALA A 39 2.68 -3.39 3.44
C ALA A 39 2.36 -2.69 2.11
N CYS A 40 1.34 -1.83 2.09
CA CYS A 40 0.86 -1.16 0.89
C CYS A 40 0.42 0.27 1.19
N ASP A 41 1.10 1.24 0.57
CA ASP A 41 0.81 2.68 0.74
C ASP A 41 0.07 3.30 -0.45
N VAL A 42 -0.47 2.46 -1.34
CA VAL A 42 -1.29 2.89 -2.47
C VAL A 42 -2.69 2.30 -2.38
N SER A 43 -3.67 3.01 -2.92
CA SER A 43 -5.08 2.62 -2.88
C SER A 43 -5.63 2.09 -4.22
N ASN A 44 -4.75 1.91 -5.22
CA ASN A 44 -5.16 1.47 -6.55
C ASN A 44 -5.95 0.16 -6.50
N PRO A 45 -7.12 0.08 -7.16
CA PRO A 45 -7.87 -1.16 -7.30
C PRO A 45 -7.13 -2.17 -8.19
N PHE A 46 -7.59 -3.41 -8.23
CA PHE A 46 -6.92 -4.48 -8.95
C PHE A 46 -6.86 -4.24 -10.46
N PHE A 47 -7.95 -3.78 -11.06
CA PHE A 47 -8.05 -3.42 -12.47
C PHE A 47 -8.86 -2.14 -12.68
N GLY A 48 -8.95 -1.67 -13.92
CA GLY A 48 -9.63 -0.44 -14.32
C GLY A 48 -8.66 0.73 -14.52
N LYS A 49 -9.17 1.90 -14.85
CA LYS A 49 -8.35 3.08 -15.21
C LYS A 49 -7.36 3.51 -14.13
N GLU A 50 -7.70 3.28 -12.86
CA GLU A 50 -6.84 3.54 -11.70
C GLU A 50 -6.18 2.26 -11.17
N GLY A 51 -6.38 1.14 -11.87
CA GLY A 51 -5.88 -0.17 -11.48
C GLY A 51 -4.45 -0.45 -11.92
N ALA A 52 -4.01 -1.67 -11.62
CA ALA A 52 -2.62 -2.10 -11.76
C ALA A 52 -2.05 -1.92 -13.16
N ALA A 53 -2.77 -2.32 -14.21
CA ALA A 53 -2.26 -2.25 -15.59
C ALA A 53 -2.09 -0.79 -16.06
N TYR A 54 -3.11 0.04 -15.90
CA TYR A 54 -3.08 1.42 -16.36
C TYR A 54 -2.04 2.26 -15.62
N VAL A 55 -1.86 2.04 -14.32
CA VAL A 55 -0.96 2.86 -13.50
C VAL A 55 0.50 2.39 -13.63
N TYR A 56 0.74 1.09 -13.63
CA TYR A 56 2.10 0.56 -13.48
C TYR A 56 2.71 -0.05 -14.75
N ALA A 57 1.91 -0.48 -15.74
CA ALA A 57 2.46 -1.14 -16.93
C ALA A 57 3.19 -0.17 -17.88
N PRO A 58 2.76 1.09 -18.10
CA PRO A 58 3.44 2.02 -19.00
C PRO A 58 4.90 2.28 -18.61
N GLN A 59 5.19 2.49 -17.33
CA GLN A 59 6.57 2.70 -16.85
C GLN A 59 7.47 1.46 -17.00
N LYS A 60 6.87 0.28 -17.22
CA LYS A 60 7.56 -0.99 -17.49
C LYS A 60 7.67 -1.28 -18.99
N GLY A 61 7.28 -0.34 -19.86
CA GLY A 61 7.43 -0.43 -21.31
C GLY A 61 6.20 -0.92 -22.08
N ALA A 62 5.05 -1.13 -21.40
CA ALA A 62 3.82 -1.53 -22.08
C ALA A 62 3.26 -0.39 -22.94
N ASN A 63 2.92 -0.70 -24.18
CA ASN A 63 2.17 0.21 -25.05
C ASN A 63 0.67 0.20 -24.70
N SER A 64 -0.10 1.11 -25.31
CA SER A 64 -1.52 1.29 -25.00
C SER A 64 -2.38 0.02 -25.23
N LEU A 65 -2.06 -0.79 -26.25
CA LEU A 65 -2.76 -2.05 -26.49
C LEU A 65 -2.45 -3.07 -25.41
N GLN A 66 -1.18 -3.22 -25.05
CA GLN A 66 -0.75 -4.11 -23.98
C GLN A 66 -1.35 -3.75 -22.62
N VAL A 67 -1.50 -2.44 -22.33
CA VAL A 67 -2.18 -1.99 -21.09
C VAL A 67 -3.63 -2.47 -21.05
N ILE A 68 -4.36 -2.37 -22.19
CA ILE A 68 -5.74 -2.83 -22.28
C ILE A 68 -5.82 -4.37 -22.13
N GLU A 69 -4.92 -5.09 -22.79
CA GLU A 69 -4.85 -6.56 -22.70
C GLU A 69 -4.56 -7.02 -21.26
N LEU A 70 -3.61 -6.39 -20.59
CA LEU A 70 -3.27 -6.67 -19.20
C LEU A 70 -4.43 -6.35 -18.25
N ASP A 71 -5.14 -5.24 -18.45
CA ASP A 71 -6.31 -4.91 -17.63
C ASP A 71 -7.44 -5.91 -17.81
N ASN A 72 -7.69 -6.35 -19.04
CA ASN A 72 -8.64 -7.41 -19.31
C ASN A 72 -8.23 -8.74 -18.67
N GLY A 73 -6.93 -9.06 -18.70
CA GLY A 73 -6.36 -10.22 -18.03
C GLY A 73 -6.56 -10.18 -16.51
N LEU A 74 -6.29 -9.04 -15.89
CA LEU A 74 -6.51 -8.82 -14.45
C LEU A 74 -8.00 -8.93 -14.08
N ARG A 75 -8.88 -8.38 -14.90
CA ARG A 75 -10.35 -8.47 -14.71
C ARG A 75 -10.83 -9.91 -14.75
N HIS A 76 -10.38 -10.67 -15.75
CA HIS A 76 -10.68 -12.08 -15.87
C HIS A 76 -10.14 -12.88 -14.68
N TYR A 77 -8.88 -12.66 -14.33
CA TYR A 77 -8.23 -13.34 -13.21
C TYR A 77 -8.91 -13.05 -11.86
N ALA A 78 -9.33 -11.80 -11.61
CA ALA A 78 -10.12 -11.46 -10.44
C ALA A 78 -11.45 -12.23 -10.36
N GLN A 79 -12.09 -12.47 -11.51
CA GLN A 79 -13.30 -13.28 -11.57
C GLN A 79 -13.01 -14.74 -11.21
N VAL A 80 -11.93 -15.32 -11.74
CA VAL A 80 -11.52 -16.70 -11.42
C VAL A 80 -11.17 -16.83 -9.94
N ILE A 81 -10.45 -15.86 -9.36
CA ILE A 81 -10.18 -15.82 -7.91
C ILE A 81 -11.48 -15.80 -7.13
N LYS A 82 -12.42 -14.94 -7.50
CA LYS A 82 -13.71 -14.82 -6.81
C LYS A 82 -14.50 -16.12 -6.82
N GLU A 83 -14.55 -16.79 -7.96
CA GLU A 83 -15.23 -18.07 -8.11
C GLU A 83 -14.57 -19.18 -7.28
N TYR A 84 -13.24 -19.19 -7.22
CA TYR A 84 -12.48 -20.20 -6.50
C TYR A 84 -12.47 -19.99 -4.98
N THR A 85 -12.33 -18.74 -4.51
CA THR A 85 -12.08 -18.39 -3.09
C THR A 85 -13.27 -17.74 -2.42
N ASN A 86 -14.29 -17.32 -3.17
CA ASN A 86 -15.38 -16.44 -2.75
C ASN A 86 -14.91 -15.03 -2.25
N MET A 87 -13.67 -14.63 -2.58
CA MET A 87 -13.09 -13.33 -2.23
C MET A 87 -13.12 -12.41 -3.45
N ASP A 88 -13.72 -11.24 -3.31
CA ASP A 88 -13.71 -10.21 -4.36
C ASP A 88 -12.59 -9.20 -4.12
N ILE A 89 -11.55 -9.27 -4.93
CA ILE A 89 -10.39 -8.37 -4.86
C ILE A 89 -10.49 -7.18 -5.81
N SER A 90 -11.55 -7.09 -6.60
CA SER A 90 -11.67 -6.16 -7.73
C SER A 90 -11.47 -4.70 -7.35
N GLN A 91 -12.16 -4.27 -6.29
CA GLN A 91 -12.17 -2.89 -5.82
C GLN A 91 -11.50 -2.72 -4.45
N LEU A 92 -10.80 -3.75 -3.99
CA LEU A 92 -10.10 -3.69 -2.71
C LEU A 92 -8.96 -2.65 -2.80
N PRO A 93 -8.93 -1.61 -1.98
CA PRO A 93 -7.87 -0.62 -1.97
C PRO A 93 -6.51 -1.27 -1.76
N GLY A 94 -5.56 -0.96 -2.64
CA GLY A 94 -4.22 -1.55 -2.61
C GLY A 94 -4.09 -2.89 -3.33
N ALA A 95 -5.17 -3.50 -3.81
CA ALA A 95 -5.09 -4.75 -4.58
C ALA A 95 -4.25 -4.60 -5.85
N GLY A 96 -4.25 -3.41 -6.47
CA GLY A 96 -3.44 -3.10 -7.66
C GLY A 96 -1.96 -2.84 -7.37
N ALA A 97 -1.55 -2.77 -6.11
CA ALA A 97 -0.17 -2.51 -5.72
C ALA A 97 0.79 -3.49 -6.38
N ALA A 98 1.97 -2.97 -6.75
CA ALA A 98 3.03 -3.75 -7.39
C ALA A 98 2.57 -4.52 -8.65
N GLY A 99 1.63 -3.94 -9.41
CA GLY A 99 1.12 -4.57 -10.63
C GLY A 99 0.08 -5.67 -10.41
N GLY A 100 -0.65 -5.62 -9.29
CA GLY A 100 -1.68 -6.59 -8.92
C GLY A 100 -1.20 -7.64 -7.91
N MET A 101 0.06 -7.59 -7.48
CA MET A 101 0.59 -8.52 -6.47
C MET A 101 -0.14 -8.37 -5.13
N GLY A 102 -0.52 -7.12 -4.75
CA GLY A 102 -1.27 -6.86 -3.52
C GLY A 102 -2.55 -7.70 -3.43
N GLY A 103 -3.38 -7.68 -4.47
CA GLY A 103 -4.63 -8.47 -4.50
C GLY A 103 -4.40 -9.95 -4.80
N GLY A 104 -3.44 -10.26 -5.68
CA GLY A 104 -3.18 -11.63 -6.13
C GLY A 104 -2.66 -12.58 -5.04
N LEU A 105 -2.03 -12.06 -4.00
CA LEU A 105 -1.50 -12.87 -2.90
C LEU A 105 -2.52 -13.09 -1.77
N LEU A 106 -3.46 -12.19 -1.59
CA LEU A 106 -4.42 -12.23 -0.47
C LEU A 106 -5.13 -13.58 -0.31
N PRO A 107 -5.76 -14.14 -1.38
CA PRO A 107 -6.59 -15.34 -1.24
C PRO A 107 -5.80 -16.62 -0.97
N PHE A 108 -4.49 -16.62 -1.23
CA PHE A 108 -3.66 -17.83 -1.14
C PHE A 108 -2.77 -17.88 0.10
N LEU A 109 -2.47 -16.73 0.68
CA LEU A 109 -1.50 -16.62 1.79
C LEU A 109 -2.17 -16.29 3.14
N ASN A 110 -3.49 -16.28 3.23
CA ASN A 110 -4.18 -15.75 4.42
C ASN A 110 -3.59 -14.39 4.84
N ALA A 111 -3.37 -13.53 3.85
CA ALA A 111 -2.67 -12.26 4.00
C ALA A 111 -3.65 -11.12 4.29
N GLU A 112 -3.14 -10.08 4.94
CA GLU A 112 -3.84 -8.81 5.13
C GLU A 112 -3.04 -7.65 4.51
N LEU A 113 -3.76 -6.68 3.92
CA LEU A 113 -3.17 -5.43 3.47
C LEU A 113 -3.17 -4.44 4.64
N GLN A 114 -2.00 -3.86 4.93
CA GLN A 114 -1.85 -2.79 5.92
C GLN A 114 -0.98 -1.67 5.33
N SER A 115 -1.18 -0.43 5.79
CA SER A 115 -0.26 0.64 5.41
C SER A 115 1.14 0.39 5.96
N GLY A 116 2.17 0.81 5.22
CA GLY A 116 3.56 0.61 5.64
C GLY A 116 3.84 1.22 7.01
N ILE A 117 3.28 2.40 7.28
CA ILE A 117 3.43 3.04 8.58
C ILE A 117 2.78 2.24 9.72
N GLU A 118 1.62 1.65 9.51
CA GLU A 118 0.98 0.82 10.54
C GLU A 118 1.79 -0.42 10.87
N VAL A 119 2.35 -1.09 9.85
CA VAL A 119 3.25 -2.22 10.03
C VAL A 119 4.47 -1.84 10.87
N ILE A 120 5.09 -0.68 10.55
CA ILE A 120 6.26 -0.17 11.29
C ILE A 120 5.90 0.16 12.73
N LEU A 121 4.84 0.95 12.96
CA LEU A 121 4.45 1.38 14.31
C LEU A 121 4.07 0.20 15.20
N LYS A 122 3.38 -0.80 14.64
CA LYS A 122 3.03 -2.04 15.34
C LYS A 122 4.27 -2.87 15.69
N THR A 123 5.18 -3.04 14.73
CA THR A 123 6.43 -3.80 14.92
C THR A 123 7.32 -3.19 16.00
N LEU A 124 7.41 -1.86 16.02
CA LEU A 124 8.18 -1.10 17.01
C LEU A 124 7.45 -0.98 18.37
N ARG A 125 6.22 -1.47 18.49
CA ARG A 125 5.37 -1.22 19.66
C ARG A 125 5.31 0.27 20.01
N PHE A 126 5.21 1.11 19.00
CA PHE A 126 5.35 2.55 19.15
C PHE A 126 4.37 3.16 20.16
N GLU A 127 3.15 2.61 20.25
CA GLU A 127 2.16 3.05 21.24
C GLU A 127 2.65 2.87 22.68
N GLU A 128 3.36 1.77 22.98
CA GLU A 128 3.92 1.53 24.32
C GLU A 128 4.98 2.57 24.69
N VAL A 129 5.79 2.98 23.71
CA VAL A 129 6.81 4.03 23.87
C VAL A 129 6.13 5.39 24.07
N VAL A 130 5.14 5.72 23.26
CA VAL A 130 4.43 7.00 23.32
C VAL A 130 3.68 7.20 24.63
N ARG A 131 3.13 6.15 25.23
CA ARG A 131 2.47 6.24 26.56
C ARG A 131 3.39 6.72 27.67
N GLN A 132 4.69 6.67 27.49
CA GLN A 132 5.69 7.10 28.45
C GLN A 132 6.32 8.44 28.08
N ALA A 133 5.87 9.05 26.99
CA ALA A 133 6.41 10.33 26.48
C ALA A 133 5.50 11.51 26.85
N ASP A 134 6.09 12.66 27.08
CA ASP A 134 5.38 13.92 27.28
C ASP A 134 5.09 14.64 25.96
N LEU A 135 5.85 14.31 24.90
CA LEU A 135 5.79 14.98 23.61
C LEU A 135 6.33 14.07 22.51
N ILE A 136 5.71 14.12 21.34
CA ILE A 136 6.22 13.52 20.11
C ILE A 136 6.77 14.62 19.20
N LEU A 137 8.02 14.49 18.79
CA LEU A 137 8.62 15.29 17.74
C LEU A 137 8.75 14.45 16.48
N THR A 138 8.15 14.90 15.39
CA THR A 138 8.24 14.25 14.09
C THR A 138 8.62 15.26 13.02
N GLY A 139 8.95 14.80 11.80
CA GLY A 139 9.32 15.72 10.74
C GLY A 139 9.26 15.13 9.34
N GLU A 140 9.11 16.02 8.39
CA GLU A 140 9.12 15.71 6.95
C GLU A 140 9.72 16.89 6.17
N GLY A 141 10.17 16.63 4.94
CA GLY A 141 10.73 17.70 4.09
C GLY A 141 9.74 18.82 3.81
N LYS A 142 8.46 18.50 3.61
CA LYS A 142 7.38 19.46 3.38
C LYS A 142 6.12 19.04 4.14
N LEU A 143 5.55 19.98 4.88
CA LEU A 143 4.27 19.86 5.56
C LEU A 143 3.20 20.64 4.78
N ASP A 144 2.20 19.95 4.26
CA ASP A 144 1.08 20.54 3.50
C ASP A 144 -0.23 19.79 3.74
N CYS A 145 -1.28 20.12 3.01
CA CYS A 145 -2.59 19.48 3.14
C CYS A 145 -2.59 17.98 2.78
N GLN A 146 -1.55 17.47 2.10
CA GLN A 146 -1.41 16.05 1.78
C GLN A 146 -0.70 15.25 2.89
N THR A 147 -0.13 15.91 3.86
CA THR A 147 0.58 15.29 5.01
C THR A 147 -0.31 14.32 5.78
N GLY A 148 -1.62 14.56 5.84
CA GLY A 148 -2.61 13.69 6.48
C GLY A 148 -3.15 12.53 5.62
N MET A 149 -2.59 12.28 4.43
CA MET A 149 -3.12 11.25 3.53
C MET A 149 -2.43 9.88 3.71
N GLY A 150 -2.54 9.27 4.90
CA GLY A 150 -2.09 7.90 5.15
C GLY A 150 -0.57 7.69 5.16
N LYS A 151 0.20 8.78 5.25
CA LYS A 151 1.66 8.77 5.31
C LYS A 151 2.17 8.64 6.75
N ALA A 152 3.49 8.62 6.92
CA ALA A 152 4.14 8.42 8.21
C ALA A 152 3.63 9.37 9.31
N LEU A 153 3.47 10.64 9.00
CA LEU A 153 3.01 11.64 9.96
C LEU A 153 1.57 11.41 10.44
N ASP A 154 0.67 10.98 9.56
CA ASP A 154 -0.71 10.64 9.92
C ASP A 154 -0.76 9.45 10.90
N GLY A 155 0.05 8.41 10.66
CA GLY A 155 0.15 7.27 11.57
C GLY A 155 0.67 7.67 12.96
N ILE A 156 1.71 8.52 13.01
CA ILE A 156 2.28 9.03 14.25
C ILE A 156 1.25 9.90 15.00
N LEU A 157 0.55 10.77 14.27
CA LEU A 157 -0.47 11.64 14.84
C LEU A 157 -1.60 10.85 15.50
N ARG A 158 -2.12 9.84 14.81
CA ARG A 158 -3.16 8.94 15.35
C ARG A 158 -2.73 8.24 16.65
N VAL A 159 -1.47 7.82 16.75
CA VAL A 159 -0.95 7.22 17.99
C VAL A 159 -0.83 8.29 19.09
N GLY A 160 -0.36 9.50 18.75
CA GLY A 160 -0.31 10.62 19.69
C GLY A 160 -1.68 10.97 20.26
N GLU A 161 -2.69 11.10 19.40
CA GLU A 161 -4.09 11.35 19.79
C GLU A 161 -4.62 10.24 20.70
N LYS A 162 -4.43 8.98 20.31
CA LYS A 162 -4.85 7.81 21.09
C LYS A 162 -4.23 7.78 22.49
N CYS A 163 -2.97 8.17 22.60
CA CYS A 163 -2.22 8.21 23.86
C CYS A 163 -2.38 9.54 24.61
N GLN A 164 -3.06 10.52 24.03
CA GLN A 164 -3.18 11.90 24.55
C GLN A 164 -1.83 12.60 24.73
N VAL A 165 -0.87 12.30 23.85
CA VAL A 165 0.47 12.91 23.84
C VAL A 165 0.54 13.92 22.68
N PRO A 166 0.90 15.18 22.95
CA PRO A 166 0.97 16.23 21.93
C PRO A 166 2.01 15.89 20.86
N VAL A 167 1.73 16.26 19.60
CA VAL A 167 2.58 16.01 18.45
C VAL A 167 3.00 17.32 17.81
N ILE A 168 4.30 17.57 17.72
CA ILE A 168 4.89 18.68 16.99
C ILE A 168 5.57 18.18 15.73
N ALA A 169 5.22 18.76 14.58
CA ALA A 169 5.85 18.45 13.31
C ALA A 169 6.88 19.51 12.91
N LEU A 170 8.03 19.04 12.42
CA LEU A 170 9.10 19.88 11.88
C LEU A 170 9.13 19.74 10.37
N GLY A 171 9.10 20.85 9.63
CA GLY A 171 9.13 20.85 8.17
C GLY A 171 10.23 21.74 7.60
N GLY A 172 10.86 21.31 6.50
CA GLY A 172 11.73 22.17 5.68
C GLY A 172 10.94 23.21 4.88
N ALA A 173 9.67 22.92 4.61
CA ALA A 173 8.64 23.85 4.15
C ALA A 173 7.34 23.54 4.91
N VAL A 174 6.59 24.57 5.28
CA VAL A 174 5.31 24.44 5.97
C VAL A 174 4.28 25.27 5.21
N GLU A 175 3.28 24.61 4.65
CA GLU A 175 2.16 25.21 3.95
C GLU A 175 0.85 24.81 4.65
N ALA A 176 -0.20 25.61 4.52
CA ALA A 176 -1.53 25.32 5.06
C ALA A 176 -1.57 25.01 6.58
N THR A 177 -0.88 25.81 7.41
CA THR A 177 -0.77 25.63 8.87
C THR A 177 -2.12 25.40 9.57
N GLU A 178 -3.18 26.10 9.16
CA GLU A 178 -4.51 25.89 9.72
C GLU A 178 -5.10 24.51 9.44
N ALA A 179 -4.79 23.93 8.28
CA ALA A 179 -5.22 22.58 7.94
C ALA A 179 -4.46 21.55 8.79
N LEU A 180 -3.16 21.74 8.98
CA LEU A 180 -2.31 20.88 9.83
C LEU A 180 -2.75 20.91 11.30
N ASN A 181 -3.10 22.09 11.83
CA ASN A 181 -3.62 22.20 13.18
C ASN A 181 -4.99 21.50 13.32
N ARG A 182 -5.85 21.60 12.28
CA ARG A 182 -7.14 20.87 12.27
C ARG A 182 -6.98 19.35 12.19
N MET A 183 -5.86 18.88 11.66
CA MET A 183 -5.51 17.45 11.66
C MET A 183 -5.13 16.93 13.05
N GLY A 184 -4.82 17.82 14.01
CA GLY A 184 -4.47 17.45 15.38
C GLY A 184 -3.01 17.74 15.78
N PHE A 185 -2.18 18.29 14.89
CA PHE A 185 -0.84 18.72 15.30
C PHE A 185 -0.93 19.87 16.30
N THR A 186 -0.21 19.75 17.41
CA THR A 186 -0.12 20.78 18.42
C THR A 186 0.61 22.03 17.91
N ALA A 187 1.65 21.80 17.09
CA ALA A 187 2.36 22.84 16.38
C ALA A 187 3.08 22.28 15.14
N CYS A 188 3.26 23.15 14.14
CA CYS A 188 4.10 22.86 12.98
C CYS A 188 5.18 23.92 12.89
N LEU A 189 6.45 23.50 12.94
CA LEU A 189 7.59 24.40 12.97
C LEU A 189 8.40 24.30 11.68
N LEU A 190 8.73 25.47 11.12
CA LEU A 190 9.64 25.56 9.98
C LEU A 190 11.09 25.60 10.48
N TYR A 191 11.92 24.69 10.01
CA TYR A 191 13.35 24.79 10.25
C TYR A 191 14.05 25.44 9.05
N THR A 192 14.88 26.44 9.33
CA THR A 192 15.54 27.25 8.29
C THR A 192 17.06 27.06 8.23
N SER A 193 17.61 26.18 9.09
CA SER A 193 19.03 25.89 9.07
C SER A 193 19.40 25.12 7.80
N PRO A 194 20.30 25.63 6.95
CA PRO A 194 20.77 24.87 5.79
C PRO A 194 21.49 23.61 6.27
N SER A 195 21.02 22.46 5.78
CA SER A 195 21.75 21.21 5.97
C SER A 195 23.11 21.32 5.27
N PRO A 196 24.20 20.71 5.79
CA PRO A 196 25.46 20.62 5.06
C PRO A 196 25.33 20.06 3.64
N ARG A 197 24.27 19.27 3.38
CA ARG A 197 23.93 18.73 2.06
C ARG A 197 23.30 19.77 1.11
N ASP A 198 22.72 20.85 1.64
CA ASP A 198 22.08 21.90 0.82
C ASP A 198 23.09 22.89 0.24
N ARG A 199 24.35 22.84 0.68
CA ARG A 199 25.46 23.68 0.16
C ARG A 199 26.08 23.15 -1.15
N THR A 200 25.65 21.98 -1.62
CA THR A 200 26.20 21.32 -2.81
C THR A 200 25.24 21.25 -3.99
N ARG A 201 24.15 22.06 -3.95
CA ARG A 201 23.23 22.22 -5.09
C ARG A 201 23.29 23.62 -5.65
#